data_9e473f3fb370050741cfb940a00b12f0
#
_entry.id   9e473f3fb370050741cfb940a00b12f0
#
_cell.length_a   1.000
_cell.length_b   1.000
_cell.length_c   1.000
_cell.angle_alpha   90.00
_cell.angle_beta   90.00
_cell.angle_gamma   90.00
#
_symmetry.space_group_name_H-M   'P 1'
#
loop_
_entity.id
_entity.type
_entity.pdbx_description
1 polymer ?
#
loop_
_entity_poly.entity_id
_entity_poly.type
_entity_poly.pdbx_seq_one_letter_code
_entity_poly.pdbx_strand_id
1 'polypeptide(L)'
;NYLNPREDIDIIDINMGCPTPKIVKNKDGCALMKEPSLVRAILREVVKVAKKPVTLKIRMGWDEESINGLEIGKIAEEEGISALTVHARTRDMFYSGKANWEYIKMIKRSLNIPVIGNGDIFEPKDALEMLEFTGCDGVAIGRGAQGNPWIFKNIIRLLEGKEAFPPTLEEIIYTCIRHLNLLCSIKGERVGVRVMRKHAAWYLKGQRKK
;
A
#
# COMPACT_ATOMS: atom_id res chain seq x y z
N ASN A 1 21.98 -8.30 -4.81
CA ASN A 1 22.76 -9.21 -3.94
C ASN A 1 22.82 -8.79 -2.47
N TYR A 2 22.72 -7.47 -2.11
CA TYR A 2 22.79 -6.98 -0.73
C TYR A 2 21.61 -7.47 0.14
N LEU A 3 20.41 -7.61 -0.41
CA LEU A 3 19.21 -8.00 0.32
C LEU A 3 19.07 -9.53 0.48
N ASN A 4 19.69 -10.32 -0.38
CA ASN A 4 19.53 -11.77 -0.37
C ASN A 4 20.00 -12.44 0.94
N PRO A 5 21.14 -12.05 1.55
CA PRO A 5 21.62 -12.68 2.80
C PRO A 5 20.92 -12.13 4.06
N ARG A 6 20.03 -11.15 3.95
CA ARG A 6 19.33 -10.54 5.08
C ARG A 6 18.19 -11.45 5.56
N GLU A 7 18.36 -12.10 6.72
CA GLU A 7 17.33 -12.97 7.31
C GLU A 7 16.10 -12.20 7.84
N ASP A 8 16.26 -10.90 8.10
CA ASP A 8 15.20 -9.99 8.54
C ASP A 8 14.33 -9.43 7.37
N ILE A 9 14.56 -9.89 6.15
CA ILE A 9 13.79 -9.52 4.96
C ILE A 9 13.18 -10.78 4.34
N ASP A 10 11.86 -10.82 4.23
CA ASP A 10 11.12 -11.94 3.62
C ASP A 10 10.77 -11.67 2.16
N ILE A 11 10.46 -10.42 1.79
CA ILE A 11 9.97 -10.01 0.48
C ILE A 11 10.68 -8.73 0.03
N ILE A 12 10.93 -8.61 -1.26
CA ILE A 12 11.44 -7.39 -1.91
C ILE A 12 10.28 -6.75 -2.69
N ASP A 13 9.81 -5.57 -2.26
CA ASP A 13 8.76 -4.83 -2.97
C ASP A 13 9.32 -3.70 -3.83
N ILE A 14 8.94 -3.67 -5.12
CA ILE A 14 9.32 -2.63 -6.06
C ILE A 14 8.21 -1.58 -6.15
N ASN A 15 8.56 -0.30 -5.92
CA ASN A 15 7.61 0.79 -5.98
C ASN A 15 7.61 1.47 -7.36
N MET A 16 6.58 1.22 -8.14
CA MET A 16 6.28 1.93 -9.39
C MET A 16 4.95 2.70 -9.32
N GLY A 17 4.52 3.10 -8.10
CA GLY A 17 3.25 3.81 -7.89
C GLY A 17 3.38 5.16 -7.18
N CYS A 18 4.55 5.58 -6.71
CA CYS A 18 4.72 6.85 -6.01
C CYS A 18 4.47 8.05 -6.95
N PRO A 19 3.46 8.94 -6.64
CA PRO A 19 3.11 10.06 -7.50
C PRO A 19 3.87 11.35 -7.18
N THR A 20 4.69 11.34 -6.12
CA THR A 20 5.32 12.53 -5.52
C THR A 20 6.25 13.23 -6.54
N PRO A 21 6.14 14.57 -6.74
CA PRO A 21 6.92 15.31 -7.73
C PRO A 21 8.44 15.07 -7.63
N LYS A 22 8.98 15.00 -6.41
CA LYS A 22 10.40 14.73 -6.18
C LYS A 22 10.83 13.36 -6.73
N ILE A 23 9.98 12.36 -6.65
CA ILE A 23 10.26 10.98 -7.12
C ILE A 23 10.11 10.93 -8.64
N VAL A 24 8.98 11.37 -9.16
CA VAL A 24 8.71 11.28 -10.61
C VAL A 24 9.62 12.16 -11.47
N LYS A 25 10.14 13.27 -10.91
CA LYS A 25 11.15 14.12 -11.58
C LYS A 25 12.46 13.36 -11.85
N ASN A 26 12.79 12.40 -11.00
CA ASN A 26 13.95 11.53 -11.17
C ASN A 26 13.67 10.32 -12.08
N LYS A 27 12.50 10.27 -12.74
CA LYS A 27 11.99 9.13 -13.53
C LYS A 27 11.74 7.86 -12.72
N ASP A 28 11.55 7.98 -11.40
CA ASP A 28 11.24 6.89 -10.47
C ASP A 28 9.74 6.80 -10.16
N GLY A 29 9.35 5.76 -9.42
CA GLY A 29 7.99 5.55 -8.96
C GLY A 29 7.02 5.44 -10.13
N CYS A 30 5.91 6.20 -10.12
CA CYS A 30 4.89 6.12 -11.17
C CYS A 30 5.38 6.59 -12.55
N ALA A 31 6.50 7.34 -12.65
CA ALA A 31 7.06 7.74 -13.93
C ALA A 31 7.56 6.55 -14.76
N LEU A 32 7.99 5.46 -14.10
CA LEU A 32 8.41 4.22 -14.76
C LEU A 32 7.28 3.59 -15.59
N MET A 33 6.03 3.73 -15.16
CA MET A 33 4.88 3.17 -15.89
C MET A 33 4.71 3.76 -17.30
N LYS A 34 5.31 4.90 -17.59
CA LYS A 34 5.32 5.51 -18.94
C LYS A 34 6.24 4.79 -19.93
N GLU A 35 7.11 3.92 -19.45
CA GLU A 35 8.13 3.20 -20.23
C GLU A 35 8.03 1.68 -19.98
N PRO A 36 7.01 0.96 -20.51
CA PRO A 36 6.80 -0.46 -20.26
C PRO A 36 8.01 -1.34 -20.58
N SER A 37 8.77 -1.01 -21.59
CA SER A 37 10.02 -1.72 -21.94
C SER A 37 11.10 -1.60 -20.84
N LEU A 38 11.23 -0.43 -20.22
CA LEU A 38 12.11 -0.21 -19.08
C LEU A 38 11.62 -0.95 -17.84
N VAL A 39 10.29 -0.94 -17.57
CA VAL A 39 9.69 -1.74 -16.51
C VAL A 39 10.07 -3.21 -16.68
N ARG A 40 9.88 -3.78 -17.87
CA ARG A 40 10.26 -5.16 -18.19
C ARG A 40 11.73 -5.44 -17.89
N ALA A 41 12.62 -4.59 -18.34
CA ALA A 41 14.06 -4.75 -18.12
C ALA A 41 14.42 -4.72 -16.62
N ILE A 42 13.84 -3.80 -15.85
CA ILE A 42 14.06 -3.69 -14.41
C ILE A 42 13.56 -4.95 -13.69
N LEU A 43 12.32 -5.39 -13.96
CA LEU A 43 11.73 -6.55 -13.30
C LEU A 43 12.53 -7.81 -13.58
N ARG A 44 12.90 -8.05 -14.85
CA ARG A 44 13.75 -9.18 -15.28
C ARG A 44 15.05 -9.24 -14.52
N GLU A 45 15.80 -8.15 -14.47
CA GLU A 45 17.11 -8.13 -13.81
C GLU A 45 16.99 -8.27 -12.28
N VAL A 46 15.93 -7.71 -11.66
CA VAL A 46 15.72 -7.87 -10.22
C VAL A 46 15.34 -9.32 -9.88
N VAL A 47 14.35 -9.89 -10.58
CA VAL A 47 13.89 -11.27 -10.33
C VAL A 47 15.00 -12.27 -10.57
N LYS A 48 15.79 -12.11 -11.62
CA LYS A 48 16.95 -12.98 -11.95
C LYS A 48 17.94 -13.12 -10.80
N VAL A 49 18.16 -12.07 -10.02
CA VAL A 49 19.17 -12.09 -8.93
C VAL A 49 18.57 -12.22 -7.53
N ALA A 50 17.27 -12.04 -7.38
CA ALA A 50 16.58 -12.16 -6.12
C ALA A 50 16.44 -13.63 -5.70
N LYS A 51 16.77 -13.94 -4.43
CA LYS A 51 16.49 -15.24 -3.81
C LYS A 51 15.20 -15.25 -3.00
N LYS A 52 14.56 -14.10 -2.88
CA LYS A 52 13.32 -13.85 -2.14
C LYS A 52 12.21 -13.51 -3.12
N PRO A 53 10.94 -13.73 -2.77
CA PRO A 53 9.82 -13.27 -3.57
C PRO A 53 9.95 -11.78 -3.87
N VAL A 54 9.71 -11.39 -5.12
CA VAL A 54 9.68 -10.00 -5.56
C VAL A 54 8.24 -9.62 -5.84
N THR A 55 7.77 -8.52 -5.25
CA THR A 55 6.44 -7.96 -5.49
C THR A 55 6.55 -6.59 -6.15
N LEU A 56 5.47 -6.17 -6.78
CA LEU A 56 5.40 -4.89 -7.47
C LEU A 56 4.18 -4.10 -7.01
N LYS A 57 4.36 -2.80 -6.72
CA LYS A 57 3.25 -1.90 -6.45
C LYS A 57 3.15 -0.81 -7.51
N ILE A 58 1.95 -0.70 -8.14
CA ILE A 58 1.65 0.23 -9.23
C ILE A 58 0.43 1.10 -8.93
N ARG A 59 0.16 2.06 -9.84
CA ARG A 59 -1.12 2.74 -10.01
C ARG A 59 -1.84 2.27 -11.28
N MET A 60 -3.00 2.87 -11.61
CA MET A 60 -3.72 2.58 -12.87
C MET A 60 -2.94 3.03 -14.09
N GLY A 61 -2.24 4.16 -13.97
CA GLY A 61 -1.50 4.82 -15.03
C GLY A 61 -1.01 6.18 -14.58
N TRP A 62 -0.48 6.97 -15.52
CA TRP A 62 -0.01 8.33 -15.25
C TRP A 62 -1.18 9.31 -15.11
N ASP A 63 -2.13 9.27 -16.04
CA ASP A 63 -3.36 10.04 -16.13
C ASP A 63 -4.48 9.20 -16.78
N GLU A 64 -5.65 9.78 -16.99
CA GLU A 64 -6.81 9.08 -17.58
C GLU A 64 -6.57 8.66 -19.03
N GLU A 65 -5.72 9.38 -19.78
CA GLU A 65 -5.42 9.10 -21.18
C GLU A 65 -4.35 8.00 -21.35
N SER A 66 -3.60 7.72 -20.28
CA SER A 66 -2.48 6.77 -20.27
C SER A 66 -2.60 5.69 -19.19
N ILE A 67 -3.82 5.14 -19.02
CA ILE A 67 -4.08 4.01 -18.15
C ILE A 67 -3.48 2.75 -18.76
N ASN A 68 -2.41 2.22 -18.13
CA ASN A 68 -1.68 1.05 -18.61
C ASN A 68 -1.32 0.02 -17.52
N GLY A 69 -1.93 0.14 -16.33
CA GLY A 69 -1.63 -0.77 -15.21
C GLY A 69 -1.87 -2.25 -15.53
N LEU A 70 -2.82 -2.60 -16.43
CA LEU A 70 -3.01 -3.97 -16.89
C LEU A 70 -1.83 -4.46 -17.74
N GLU A 71 -1.32 -3.64 -18.64
CA GLU A 71 -0.11 -3.95 -19.42
C GLU A 71 1.09 -4.19 -18.50
N ILE A 72 1.32 -3.28 -17.55
CA ILE A 72 2.38 -3.42 -16.55
C ILE A 72 2.19 -4.67 -15.69
N GLY A 73 0.94 -5.00 -15.32
CA GLY A 73 0.61 -6.22 -14.59
C GLY A 73 0.98 -7.50 -15.36
N LYS A 74 0.68 -7.56 -16.65
CA LYS A 74 1.06 -8.68 -17.53
C LYS A 74 2.58 -8.79 -17.64
N ILE A 75 3.28 -7.68 -17.84
CA ILE A 75 4.74 -7.65 -17.84
C ILE A 75 5.28 -8.17 -16.51
N ALA A 76 4.70 -7.77 -15.39
CA ALA A 76 5.11 -8.24 -14.07
C ALA A 76 4.96 -9.76 -13.91
N GLU A 77 3.83 -10.31 -14.34
CA GLU A 77 3.58 -11.76 -14.32
C GLU A 77 4.57 -12.52 -15.20
N GLU A 78 4.78 -12.05 -16.43
CA GLU A 78 5.74 -12.65 -17.38
C GLU A 78 7.18 -12.66 -16.87
N GLU A 79 7.59 -11.62 -16.15
CA GLU A 79 8.94 -11.50 -15.59
C GLU A 79 9.09 -12.15 -14.19
N GLY A 80 8.04 -12.84 -13.69
CA GLY A 80 8.11 -13.67 -12.48
C GLY A 80 7.89 -12.92 -11.17
N ILE A 81 7.17 -11.79 -11.19
CA ILE A 81 6.71 -11.10 -9.97
C ILE A 81 5.73 -11.98 -9.21
N SER A 82 5.93 -12.09 -7.89
CA SER A 82 5.19 -12.99 -7.02
C SER A 82 3.80 -12.46 -6.61
N ALA A 83 3.60 -11.14 -6.61
CA ALA A 83 2.30 -10.50 -6.36
C ALA A 83 2.29 -9.06 -6.85
N LEU A 84 1.12 -8.57 -7.25
CA LEU A 84 0.91 -7.20 -7.73
C LEU A 84 -0.01 -6.43 -6.80
N THR A 85 0.43 -5.28 -6.27
CA THR A 85 -0.43 -4.34 -5.55
C THR A 85 -0.87 -3.21 -6.47
N VAL A 86 -2.18 -2.99 -6.57
CA VAL A 86 -2.76 -1.98 -7.46
C VAL A 86 -3.45 -0.89 -6.65
N HIS A 87 -2.90 0.33 -6.67
CA HIS A 87 -3.62 1.50 -6.20
C HIS A 87 -4.53 2.01 -7.33
N ALA A 88 -5.83 1.88 -7.14
CA ALA A 88 -6.86 2.14 -8.15
C ALA A 88 -7.12 3.64 -8.39
N ARG A 89 -6.06 4.41 -8.58
CA ARG A 89 -6.03 5.81 -9.01
C ARG A 89 -4.89 6.03 -10.00
N THR A 90 -5.02 7.01 -10.86
CA THR A 90 -3.92 7.50 -11.69
C THR A 90 -2.94 8.36 -10.86
N ARG A 91 -1.78 8.66 -11.42
CA ARG A 91 -0.76 9.47 -10.74
C ARG A 91 -1.24 10.89 -10.48
N ASP A 92 -1.88 11.53 -11.43
CA ASP A 92 -2.37 12.92 -11.35
C ASP A 92 -3.50 13.10 -10.34
N MET A 93 -4.32 12.07 -10.12
CA MET A 93 -5.33 12.05 -9.04
C MET A 93 -4.71 12.17 -7.65
N PHE A 94 -3.49 11.76 -7.43
CA PHE A 94 -2.90 11.62 -6.11
C PHE A 94 -3.79 10.82 -5.15
N TYR A 95 -4.68 11.50 -4.43
CA TYR A 95 -5.67 10.94 -3.49
C TYR A 95 -7.06 11.56 -3.67
N SER A 96 -7.26 12.37 -4.71
CA SER A 96 -8.55 12.97 -5.04
C SER A 96 -9.50 11.95 -5.66
N GLY A 97 -10.78 12.26 -5.72
CA GLY A 97 -11.81 11.39 -6.28
C GLY A 97 -11.95 10.07 -5.52
N LYS A 98 -12.52 9.07 -6.17
CA LYS A 98 -12.69 7.71 -5.65
C LYS A 98 -11.71 6.75 -6.32
N ALA A 99 -11.24 5.75 -5.58
CA ALA A 99 -10.48 4.64 -6.15
C ALA A 99 -11.39 3.78 -7.04
N ASN A 100 -10.93 3.45 -8.23
CA ASN A 100 -11.70 2.66 -9.20
C ASN A 100 -11.54 1.16 -8.91
N TRP A 101 -12.38 0.61 -8.06
CA TRP A 101 -12.33 -0.81 -7.70
C TRP A 101 -12.66 -1.75 -8.87
N GLU A 102 -13.45 -1.31 -9.87
CA GLU A 102 -13.66 -2.09 -11.12
C GLU A 102 -12.33 -2.35 -11.85
N TYR A 103 -11.39 -1.41 -11.77
CA TYR A 103 -10.07 -1.59 -12.36
C TYR A 103 -9.26 -2.69 -11.64
N ILE A 104 -9.35 -2.77 -10.30
CA ILE A 104 -8.75 -3.87 -9.53
C ILE A 104 -9.37 -5.21 -9.96
N LYS A 105 -10.71 -5.28 -10.06
CA LYS A 105 -11.45 -6.45 -10.50
C LYS A 105 -11.03 -6.92 -11.90
N MET A 106 -10.87 -5.98 -12.82
CA MET A 106 -10.40 -6.27 -14.18
C MET A 106 -8.98 -6.84 -14.17
N ILE A 107 -8.05 -6.25 -13.41
CA ILE A 107 -6.68 -6.77 -13.27
C ILE A 107 -6.70 -8.17 -12.66
N LYS A 108 -7.46 -8.38 -11.57
CA LYS A 108 -7.54 -9.71 -10.92
C LYS A 108 -8.04 -10.79 -11.86
N ARG A 109 -9.00 -10.48 -12.72
CA ARG A 109 -9.51 -11.43 -13.73
C ARG A 109 -8.52 -11.72 -14.86
N SER A 110 -7.55 -10.85 -15.06
CA SER A 110 -6.60 -10.92 -16.17
C SER A 110 -5.24 -11.52 -15.81
N LEU A 111 -4.94 -11.67 -14.52
CA LEU A 111 -3.66 -12.17 -14.02
C LEU A 111 -3.87 -13.42 -13.15
N ASN A 112 -2.91 -14.34 -13.20
CA ASN A 112 -2.89 -15.54 -12.37
C ASN A 112 -2.12 -15.35 -11.05
N ILE A 113 -1.24 -14.35 -10.98
CA ILE A 113 -0.53 -13.99 -9.74
C ILE A 113 -1.48 -13.31 -8.73
N PRO A 114 -1.19 -13.39 -7.42
CA PRO A 114 -1.94 -12.67 -6.41
C PRO A 114 -2.00 -11.17 -6.69
N VAL A 115 -3.24 -10.61 -6.58
CA VAL A 115 -3.51 -9.18 -6.74
C VAL A 115 -3.98 -8.59 -5.41
N ILE A 116 -3.30 -7.54 -4.95
CA ILE A 116 -3.60 -6.83 -3.71
C ILE A 116 -4.28 -5.50 -4.06
N GLY A 117 -5.53 -5.34 -3.63
CA GLY A 117 -6.29 -4.12 -3.86
C GLY A 117 -5.88 -3.00 -2.90
N ASN A 118 -5.74 -1.77 -3.41
CA ASN A 118 -5.41 -0.59 -2.61
C ASN A 118 -6.22 0.64 -3.04
N GLY A 119 -6.75 1.36 -2.07
CA GLY A 119 -7.47 2.63 -2.25
C GLY A 119 -8.82 2.65 -1.53
N ASP A 120 -9.04 3.73 -0.77
CA ASP A 120 -10.29 4.06 -0.06
C ASP A 120 -10.79 3.01 0.95
N ILE A 121 -9.88 2.32 1.60
CA ILE A 121 -10.17 1.51 2.79
C ILE A 121 -9.91 2.39 4.01
N PHE A 122 -10.96 2.87 4.67
CA PHE A 122 -10.92 3.71 5.86
C PHE A 122 -11.54 3.03 7.08
N GLU A 123 -12.50 2.12 6.86
CA GLU A 123 -13.15 1.31 7.87
C GLU A 123 -12.95 -0.19 7.59
N PRO A 124 -13.05 -1.06 8.60
CA PRO A 124 -12.84 -2.50 8.40
C PRO A 124 -13.78 -3.12 7.35
N LYS A 125 -15.03 -2.65 7.25
CA LYS A 125 -15.99 -3.13 6.26
C LYS A 125 -15.58 -2.83 4.82
N ASP A 126 -14.88 -1.69 4.57
CA ASP A 126 -14.44 -1.34 3.23
C ASP A 126 -13.47 -2.40 2.66
N ALA A 127 -12.69 -3.05 3.55
CA ALA A 127 -11.79 -4.12 3.14
C ALA A 127 -12.57 -5.37 2.69
N LEU A 128 -13.65 -5.74 3.41
CA LEU A 128 -14.50 -6.86 3.03
C LEU A 128 -15.21 -6.57 1.70
N GLU A 129 -15.78 -5.37 1.57
CA GLU A 129 -16.43 -4.91 0.35
C GLU A 129 -15.46 -4.94 -0.85
N MET A 130 -14.21 -4.50 -0.67
CA MET A 130 -13.19 -4.59 -1.73
C MET A 130 -12.90 -6.04 -2.10
N LEU A 131 -12.67 -6.91 -1.14
CA LEU A 131 -12.41 -8.34 -1.38
C LEU A 131 -13.57 -9.01 -2.13
N GLU A 132 -14.80 -8.81 -1.66
CA GLU A 132 -16.00 -9.38 -2.26
C GLU A 132 -16.25 -8.84 -3.66
N PHE A 133 -16.18 -7.51 -3.83
CA PHE A 133 -16.48 -6.86 -5.08
C PHE A 133 -15.44 -7.14 -6.17
N THR A 134 -14.15 -7.12 -5.82
CA THR A 134 -13.07 -7.23 -6.81
C THR A 134 -12.57 -8.66 -7.01
N GLY A 135 -12.72 -9.51 -5.99
CA GLY A 135 -12.12 -10.85 -5.94
C GLY A 135 -10.60 -10.83 -5.75
N CYS A 136 -10.00 -9.69 -5.36
CA CYS A 136 -8.56 -9.61 -5.10
C CYS A 136 -8.16 -10.48 -3.90
N ASP A 137 -6.90 -10.92 -3.87
CA ASP A 137 -6.39 -11.90 -2.89
C ASP A 137 -6.05 -11.27 -1.52
N GLY A 138 -6.00 -9.95 -1.46
CA GLY A 138 -5.72 -9.21 -0.25
C GLY A 138 -5.91 -7.71 -0.44
N VAL A 139 -5.76 -6.96 0.65
CA VAL A 139 -5.90 -5.51 0.64
C VAL A 139 -4.69 -4.81 1.26
N ALA A 140 -4.29 -3.67 0.68
CA ALA A 140 -3.28 -2.79 1.22
C ALA A 140 -3.93 -1.50 1.73
N ILE A 141 -3.63 -1.10 2.97
CA ILE A 141 -4.26 0.03 3.65
C ILE A 141 -3.22 1.13 3.86
N GLY A 142 -3.53 2.31 3.34
CA GLY A 142 -2.69 3.50 3.52
C GLY A 142 -3.25 4.45 4.57
N ARG A 143 -3.99 5.45 4.12
CA ARG A 143 -4.54 6.54 4.95
C ARG A 143 -5.46 6.04 6.06
N GLY A 144 -6.22 4.96 5.84
CA GLY A 144 -7.12 4.39 6.86
C GLY A 144 -6.40 3.85 8.10
N ALA A 145 -5.11 3.52 8.01
CA ALA A 145 -4.30 3.09 9.15
C ALA A 145 -3.68 4.26 9.94
N GLN A 146 -3.76 5.50 9.43
CA GLN A 146 -3.16 6.66 10.07
C GLN A 146 -3.96 7.04 11.34
N GLY A 147 -3.35 6.83 12.50
CA GLY A 147 -3.99 6.98 13.81
C GLY A 147 -4.99 5.87 14.15
N ASN A 148 -5.12 4.85 13.31
CA ASN A 148 -6.02 3.72 13.49
C ASN A 148 -5.32 2.38 13.15
N PRO A 149 -4.29 1.94 13.89
CA PRO A 149 -3.65 0.66 13.65
C PRO A 149 -4.58 -0.54 13.94
N TRP A 150 -5.66 -0.35 14.68
CA TRP A 150 -6.66 -1.38 15.00
C TRP A 150 -7.47 -1.83 13.79
N ILE A 151 -7.45 -1.06 12.68
CA ILE A 151 -8.16 -1.41 11.44
C ILE A 151 -7.79 -2.81 10.97
N PHE A 152 -6.51 -3.20 11.03
CA PHE A 152 -6.05 -4.54 10.62
C PHE A 152 -6.65 -5.64 11.47
N LYS A 153 -6.60 -5.52 12.81
CA LYS A 153 -7.19 -6.48 13.73
C LYS A 153 -8.70 -6.62 13.50
N ASN A 154 -9.37 -5.49 13.27
CA ASN A 154 -10.82 -5.49 13.07
C ASN A 154 -11.23 -6.08 11.72
N ILE A 155 -10.42 -5.90 10.66
CA ILE A 155 -10.64 -6.59 9.38
C ILE A 155 -10.54 -8.11 9.57
N ILE A 156 -9.49 -8.59 10.24
CA ILE A 156 -9.33 -10.03 10.53
C ILE A 156 -10.52 -10.56 11.30
N ARG A 157 -10.98 -9.84 12.32
CA ARG A 157 -12.18 -10.23 13.09
C ARG A 157 -13.41 -10.36 12.20
N LEU A 158 -13.66 -9.38 11.33
CA LEU A 158 -14.81 -9.43 10.42
C LEU A 158 -14.69 -10.61 9.43
N LEU A 159 -13.49 -10.89 8.91
CA LEU A 159 -13.26 -12.06 8.05
C LEU A 159 -13.50 -13.39 8.76
N GLU A 160 -13.31 -13.43 10.10
CA GLU A 160 -13.63 -14.58 10.95
C GLU A 160 -15.12 -14.62 11.39
N GLY A 161 -15.97 -13.72 10.87
CA GLY A 161 -17.37 -13.61 11.27
C GLY A 161 -17.60 -13.02 12.67
N LYS A 162 -16.62 -12.35 13.23
CA LYS A 162 -16.66 -11.71 14.55
C LYS A 162 -16.91 -10.21 14.43
N GLU A 163 -17.48 -9.59 15.45
CA GLU A 163 -17.67 -8.14 15.49
C GLU A 163 -16.35 -7.37 15.57
N ALA A 164 -16.31 -6.21 14.89
CA ALA A 164 -15.24 -5.23 15.04
C ALA A 164 -15.50 -4.35 16.26
N PHE A 165 -14.46 -4.07 17.05
CA PHE A 165 -14.56 -3.20 18.22
C PHE A 165 -13.67 -1.96 18.05
N PRO A 166 -14.23 -0.75 18.30
CA PRO A 166 -13.40 0.44 18.38
C PRO A 166 -12.44 0.35 19.57
N PRO A 167 -11.23 0.93 19.47
CA PRO A 167 -10.32 0.98 20.61
C PRO A 167 -10.90 1.85 21.73
N THR A 168 -10.58 1.51 22.97
CA THR A 168 -10.88 2.36 24.13
C THR A 168 -9.95 3.60 24.12
N LEU A 169 -10.34 4.64 24.86
CA LEU A 169 -9.48 5.83 25.00
C LEU A 169 -8.10 5.47 25.61
N GLU A 170 -8.09 4.54 26.56
CA GLU A 170 -6.85 4.07 27.19
C GLU A 170 -5.92 3.37 26.19
N GLU A 171 -6.48 2.50 25.34
CA GLU A 171 -5.73 1.85 24.26
C GLU A 171 -5.15 2.86 23.26
N ILE A 172 -5.92 3.91 22.92
CA ILE A 172 -5.49 4.99 22.03
C ILE A 172 -4.31 5.73 22.66
N ILE A 173 -4.42 6.15 23.93
CA ILE A 173 -3.37 6.86 24.64
C ILE A 173 -2.11 5.99 24.75
N TYR A 174 -2.26 4.74 25.19
CA TYR A 174 -1.16 3.80 25.31
C TYR A 174 -0.41 3.62 23.97
N THR A 175 -1.15 3.38 22.89
CA THR A 175 -0.57 3.17 21.56
C THR A 175 0.12 4.44 21.04
N CYS A 176 -0.45 5.61 21.31
CA CYS A 176 0.12 6.90 20.95
C CYS A 176 1.47 7.14 21.68
N ILE A 177 1.52 6.86 22.99
CA ILE A 177 2.75 6.97 23.79
C ILE A 177 3.80 5.95 23.33
N ARG A 178 3.39 4.70 23.08
CA ARG A 178 4.29 3.67 22.53
C ARG A 178 4.89 4.11 21.19
N HIS A 179 4.07 4.67 20.29
CA HIS A 179 4.54 5.18 19.00
C HIS A 179 5.55 6.33 19.18
N LEU A 180 5.29 7.27 20.11
CA LEU A 180 6.22 8.33 20.43
C LEU A 180 7.57 7.76 20.90
N ASN A 181 7.56 6.83 21.86
CA ASN A 181 8.76 6.22 22.40
C ASN A 181 9.58 5.52 21.31
N LEU A 182 8.94 4.76 20.42
CA LEU A 182 9.59 4.12 19.27
C LEU A 182 10.20 5.15 18.30
N LEU A 183 9.50 6.23 18.01
CA LEU A 183 10.04 7.31 17.17
C LEU A 183 11.26 7.98 17.82
N CYS A 184 11.22 8.20 19.13
CA CYS A 184 12.34 8.79 19.87
C CYS A 184 13.55 7.84 19.91
N SER A 185 13.33 6.55 20.09
CA SER A 185 14.42 5.55 20.10
C SER A 185 15.13 5.42 18.75
N ILE A 186 14.37 5.56 17.62
CA ILE A 186 14.93 5.41 16.27
C ILE A 186 15.52 6.71 15.72
N LYS A 187 14.91 7.87 16.02
CA LYS A 187 15.24 9.16 15.40
C LYS A 187 15.90 10.17 16.35
N GLY A 188 16.03 9.80 17.64
CA GLY A 188 16.36 10.72 18.70
C GLY A 188 15.15 11.57 19.15
N GLU A 189 15.14 12.02 20.39
CA GLU A 189 13.99 12.69 21.04
C GLU A 189 13.52 13.92 20.25
N ARG A 190 14.44 14.84 19.91
CA ARG A 190 14.14 16.10 19.22
C ARG A 190 13.38 15.88 17.90
N VAL A 191 13.78 14.89 17.11
CA VAL A 191 13.14 14.56 15.82
C VAL A 191 11.88 13.75 16.04
N GLY A 192 11.93 12.75 16.94
CA GLY A 192 10.81 11.88 17.27
C GLY A 192 9.58 12.66 17.74
N VAL A 193 9.75 13.56 18.70
CA VAL A 193 8.66 14.43 19.21
C VAL A 193 8.07 15.30 18.09
N ARG A 194 8.92 15.91 17.24
CA ARG A 194 8.44 16.75 16.13
C ARG A 194 7.65 15.95 15.10
N VAL A 195 8.11 14.75 14.74
CA VAL A 195 7.40 13.87 13.81
C VAL A 195 6.10 13.37 14.42
N MET A 196 6.09 13.07 15.71
CA MET A 196 4.90 12.55 16.40
C MET A 196 3.72 13.52 16.41
N ARG A 197 3.91 14.85 16.32
CA ARG A 197 2.82 15.86 16.34
C ARG A 197 1.70 15.52 15.37
N LYS A 198 2.03 15.18 14.12
CA LYS A 198 1.02 14.82 13.12
C LYS A 198 0.33 13.49 13.42
N HIS A 199 1.09 12.51 13.93
CA HIS A 199 0.53 11.21 14.30
C HIS A 199 -0.40 11.30 15.49
N ALA A 200 -0.04 12.08 16.54
CA ALA A 200 -0.90 12.35 17.68
C ALA A 200 -2.23 13.00 17.24
N ALA A 201 -2.18 13.96 16.32
CA ALA A 201 -3.40 14.57 15.77
C ALA A 201 -4.29 13.53 15.06
N TRP A 202 -3.72 12.53 14.38
CA TRP A 202 -4.47 11.46 13.74
C TRP A 202 -5.10 10.51 14.77
N TYR A 203 -4.39 10.12 15.84
CA TYR A 203 -4.95 9.31 16.93
C TYR A 203 -6.14 9.97 17.61
N LEU A 204 -6.12 11.31 17.75
CA LEU A 204 -7.18 12.06 18.41
C LEU A 204 -8.31 12.50 17.46
N LYS A 205 -8.17 12.24 16.16
CA LYS A 205 -9.20 12.58 15.17
C LYS A 205 -10.44 11.73 15.42
N GLY A 206 -11.57 12.39 15.72
CA GLY A 206 -12.84 11.72 16.04
C GLY A 206 -13.14 11.60 17.54
N GLN A 207 -12.16 11.84 18.43
CA GLN A 207 -12.39 11.83 19.89
C GLN A 207 -13.02 13.14 20.42
N ARG A 208 -13.15 14.17 19.60
CA ARG A 208 -13.72 15.49 19.98
C ARG A 208 -15.26 15.54 20.07
N LYS A 209 -15.95 14.41 19.91
CA LYS A 209 -17.42 14.33 19.95
C LYS A 209 -17.87 13.33 21.03
N LYS A 210 -17.47 13.59 22.27
CA LYS A 210 -18.17 13.05 23.46
C LYS A 210 -18.12 14.10 24.56
#